data_9428e0790fe4f2ba5b52de75af34b93d
#
_entry.id   9428e0790fe4f2ba5b52de75af34b93d
#
_cell.length_a   1.000
_cell.length_b   1.000
_cell.length_c   1.000
_cell.angle_alpha   90.00
_cell.angle_beta   90.00
_cell.angle_gamma   90.00
#
_symmetry.space_group_name_H-M   'P 1'
#
loop_
_entity.id
_entity.type
_entity.pdbx_description
1 polymer ?
#
loop_
_entity_poly.entity_id
_entity_poly.type
_entity_poly.pdbx_seq_one_letter_code
_entity_poly.pdbx_strand_id
1 'polypeptide(L)'
;MLLQKIKVNDGGYIFLISSNVIKEPNPKLIISSAYRSAFSSVFKILSKEFAKKQISCINIAPGPINTDRTKELIDDVEAFAKTLPMKRLGKPQEIGDFVMSIVEHDIKYLSGAVINFDGANSNFVF
;
A
#
# COMPACT_ATOMS: atom_id res chain seq x y z
N MET A 1 -24.53 4.21 -8.86
CA MET A 1 -23.36 3.37 -8.57
C MET A 1 -22.20 4.25 -8.12
N LEU A 2 -21.43 3.85 -7.13
CA LEU A 2 -20.38 4.69 -6.49
C LEU A 2 -19.36 5.26 -7.52
N LEU A 3 -19.00 4.45 -8.49
CA LEU A 3 -18.04 4.78 -9.54
C LEU A 3 -18.43 5.94 -10.47
N GLN A 4 -19.71 6.19 -10.66
CA GLN A 4 -20.17 7.28 -11.53
C GLN A 4 -19.97 8.67 -10.91
N LYS A 5 -19.68 8.73 -9.60
CA LYS A 5 -19.45 9.97 -8.86
C LYS A 5 -17.98 10.33 -8.68
N ILE A 6 -17.07 9.39 -8.96
CA ILE A 6 -15.63 9.66 -8.86
C ILE A 6 -15.16 10.28 -10.19
N LYS A 7 -14.83 11.55 -10.14
CA LYS A 7 -14.24 12.27 -11.28
C LYS A 7 -12.73 12.25 -11.14
N VAL A 8 -12.07 11.45 -11.96
CA VAL A 8 -10.61 11.45 -12.12
C VAL A 8 -10.32 11.84 -13.56
N ASN A 9 -9.33 12.68 -13.77
CA ASN A 9 -8.89 13.05 -15.12
C ASN A 9 -8.38 11.81 -15.86
N ASP A 10 -8.70 11.71 -17.14
CA ASP A 10 -8.17 10.64 -17.98
C ASP A 10 -6.63 10.67 -17.95
N GLY A 11 -6.01 9.51 -17.92
CA GLY A 11 -4.55 9.41 -17.86
C GLY A 11 -3.91 9.66 -16.48
N GLY A 12 -4.72 9.80 -15.41
CA GLY A 12 -4.22 10.03 -14.05
C GLY A 12 -3.77 8.77 -13.31
N TYR A 13 -3.49 8.93 -12.02
CA TYR A 13 -3.09 7.87 -11.10
C TYR A 13 -3.97 7.85 -9.86
N ILE A 14 -4.24 6.67 -9.35
CA ILE A 14 -4.87 6.45 -8.05
C ILE A 14 -4.00 5.48 -7.26
N PHE A 15 -3.52 5.92 -6.11
CA PHE A 15 -2.75 5.08 -5.20
C PHE A 15 -3.59 4.70 -3.98
N LEU A 16 -3.62 3.42 -3.67
CA LEU A 16 -4.13 2.91 -2.41
C LEU A 16 -2.94 2.60 -1.51
N ILE A 17 -2.86 3.25 -0.36
CA ILE A 17 -1.90 2.87 0.67
C ILE A 17 -2.59 1.90 1.63
N SER A 18 -2.36 0.61 1.42
CA SER A 18 -2.95 -0.45 2.23
C SER A 18 -2.04 -0.89 3.39
N SER A 19 -1.64 -2.12 3.44
CA SER A 19 -0.65 -2.69 4.38
C SER A 19 -0.29 -4.11 3.93
N ASN A 20 0.87 -4.61 4.33
CA ASN A 20 1.26 -6.01 4.11
C ASN A 20 0.29 -7.02 4.79
N VAL A 21 -0.50 -6.60 5.77
CA VAL A 21 -1.52 -7.44 6.42
C VAL A 21 -2.61 -7.95 5.47
N ILE A 22 -2.73 -7.37 4.26
CA ILE A 22 -3.67 -7.87 3.24
C ILE A 22 -3.23 -9.22 2.66
N LYS A 23 -1.96 -9.54 2.75
CA LYS A 23 -1.35 -10.79 2.28
C LYS A 23 -0.91 -11.69 3.43
N GLU A 24 -0.47 -11.10 4.53
CA GLU A 24 -0.03 -11.79 5.75
C GLU A 24 -0.80 -11.23 6.96
N PRO A 25 -2.03 -11.74 7.23
CA PRO A 25 -2.88 -11.23 8.29
C PRO A 25 -2.22 -11.32 9.67
N ASN A 26 -2.32 -10.24 10.44
CA ASN A 26 -1.74 -10.16 11.78
C ASN A 26 -2.83 -10.41 12.83
N PRO A 27 -2.67 -11.38 13.76
CA PRO A 27 -3.67 -11.69 14.78
C PRO A 27 -3.94 -10.52 15.75
N LYS A 28 -3.01 -9.58 15.89
CA LYS A 28 -3.21 -8.36 16.68
C LYS A 28 -3.99 -7.27 15.92
N LEU A 29 -4.20 -7.44 14.62
CA LEU A 29 -4.82 -6.46 13.71
C LEU A 29 -5.96 -7.08 12.90
N ILE A 30 -6.77 -7.97 13.49
CA ILE A 30 -7.80 -8.77 12.79
C ILE A 30 -8.76 -7.87 11.99
N ILE A 31 -9.38 -6.88 12.64
CA ILE A 31 -10.34 -5.98 12.00
C ILE A 31 -9.66 -5.16 10.89
N SER A 32 -8.47 -4.62 11.16
CA SER A 32 -7.70 -3.86 10.17
C SER A 32 -7.34 -4.73 8.96
N SER A 33 -6.93 -5.98 9.18
CA SER A 33 -6.61 -6.93 8.11
C SER A 33 -7.84 -7.22 7.25
N ALA A 34 -8.99 -7.49 7.85
CA ALA A 34 -10.24 -7.76 7.16
C ALA A 34 -10.68 -6.58 6.27
N TYR A 35 -10.75 -5.37 6.83
CA TYR A 35 -11.15 -4.17 6.07
C TYR A 35 -10.17 -3.85 4.93
N ARG A 36 -8.88 -3.93 5.18
CA ARG A 36 -7.87 -3.64 4.16
C ARG A 36 -7.89 -4.66 3.03
N SER A 37 -8.09 -5.94 3.33
CA SER A 37 -8.23 -6.99 2.32
C SER A 37 -9.49 -6.81 1.48
N ALA A 38 -10.63 -6.52 2.12
CA ALA A 38 -11.88 -6.24 1.42
C ALA A 38 -11.73 -5.03 0.48
N PHE A 39 -11.14 -3.93 0.98
CA PHE A 39 -10.93 -2.73 0.17
C PHE A 39 -9.94 -2.95 -0.97
N SER A 40 -8.86 -3.72 -0.74
CA SER A 40 -7.91 -4.08 -1.80
C SER A 40 -8.57 -4.90 -2.91
N SER A 41 -9.50 -5.80 -2.57
CA SER A 41 -10.28 -6.56 -3.56
C SER A 41 -11.18 -5.65 -4.39
N VAL A 42 -11.89 -4.71 -3.77
CA VAL A 42 -12.69 -3.69 -4.47
C VAL A 42 -11.79 -2.85 -5.37
N PHE A 43 -10.65 -2.39 -4.86
CA PHE A 43 -9.71 -1.57 -5.62
C PHE A 43 -9.15 -2.30 -6.85
N LYS A 44 -8.93 -3.63 -6.75
CA LYS A 44 -8.54 -4.46 -7.91
C LYS A 44 -9.64 -4.50 -8.98
N ILE A 45 -10.91 -4.56 -8.60
CA ILE A 45 -12.03 -4.49 -9.56
C ILE A 45 -12.06 -3.11 -10.22
N LEU A 46 -11.93 -2.03 -9.42
CA LEU A 46 -11.92 -0.66 -9.90
C LEU A 46 -10.78 -0.39 -10.88
N SER A 47 -9.61 -0.98 -10.66
CA SER A 47 -8.47 -0.79 -11.55
C SER A 47 -8.76 -1.20 -12.99
N LYS A 48 -9.58 -2.24 -13.21
CA LYS A 48 -9.99 -2.67 -14.54
C LYS A 48 -10.90 -1.65 -15.23
N GLU A 49 -11.79 -1.01 -14.48
CA GLU A 49 -12.69 0.01 -15.02
C GLU A 49 -11.92 1.31 -15.32
N PHE A 50 -11.02 1.71 -14.43
CA PHE A 50 -10.21 2.90 -14.62
C PHE A 50 -9.17 2.76 -15.74
N ALA A 51 -8.65 1.57 -15.96
CA ALA A 51 -7.73 1.29 -17.07
C ALA A 51 -8.31 1.66 -18.44
N LYS A 52 -9.63 1.56 -18.63
CA LYS A 52 -10.33 1.99 -19.86
C LYS A 52 -10.16 3.49 -20.15
N LYS A 53 -9.85 4.28 -19.13
CA LYS A 53 -9.57 5.73 -19.22
C LYS A 53 -8.08 6.05 -19.09
N GLN A 54 -7.22 5.07 -19.25
CA GLN A 54 -5.77 5.20 -19.06
C GLN A 54 -5.38 5.68 -17.65
N ILE A 55 -6.22 5.43 -16.66
CA ILE A 55 -5.94 5.74 -15.25
C ILE A 55 -5.27 4.53 -14.61
N SER A 56 -4.08 4.72 -14.07
CA SER A 56 -3.35 3.67 -13.36
C SER A 56 -3.75 3.61 -11.89
N CYS A 57 -4.11 2.43 -11.42
CA CYS A 57 -4.49 2.16 -10.03
C CYS A 57 -3.45 1.23 -9.40
N ILE A 58 -2.72 1.72 -8.41
CA ILE A 58 -1.61 0.99 -7.79
C ILE A 58 -1.85 0.86 -6.29
N ASN A 59 -1.82 -0.36 -5.77
CA ASN A 59 -1.93 -0.62 -4.35
C ASN A 59 -0.52 -0.79 -3.76
N ILE A 60 -0.12 0.09 -2.87
CA ILE A 60 1.12 -0.02 -2.10
C ILE A 60 0.76 -0.64 -0.76
N ALA A 61 1.44 -1.73 -0.41
CA ALA A 61 1.24 -2.47 0.83
C ALA A 61 2.46 -2.31 1.76
N PRO A 62 2.50 -1.25 2.59
CA PRO A 62 3.61 -1.02 3.49
C PRO A 62 3.70 -2.08 4.58
N GLY A 63 4.93 -2.38 4.99
CA GLY A 63 5.25 -2.98 6.27
C GLY A 63 5.32 -1.95 7.40
N PRO A 64 6.17 -2.16 8.40
CA PRO A 64 6.36 -1.22 9.50
C PRO A 64 6.98 0.10 9.05
N ILE A 65 6.20 1.17 9.11
CA ILE A 65 6.62 2.54 8.76
C ILE A 65 6.67 3.40 10.02
N ASN A 66 7.66 4.27 10.13
CA ASN A 66 7.82 5.19 11.26
C ASN A 66 6.77 6.31 11.21
N THR A 67 5.64 6.06 11.85
CA THR A 67 4.50 6.97 11.98
C THR A 67 4.09 7.05 13.45
N ASP A 68 3.32 8.06 13.83
CA ASP A 68 2.79 8.17 15.19
C ASP A 68 1.94 6.95 15.55
N ARG A 69 1.15 6.44 14.59
CA ARG A 69 0.38 5.21 14.80
C ARG A 69 1.24 3.99 15.12
N THR A 70 2.40 3.87 14.52
CA THR A 70 3.35 2.78 14.82
C THR A 70 3.91 2.92 16.22
N LYS A 71 4.21 4.15 16.64
CA LYS A 71 4.71 4.43 18.00
C LYS A 71 3.65 4.15 19.08
N GLU A 72 2.37 4.35 18.77
CA GLU A 72 1.25 3.99 19.68
C GLU A 72 1.07 2.47 19.83
N LEU A 73 1.42 1.69 18.81
CA LEU A 73 1.22 0.24 18.79
C LEU A 73 2.41 -0.57 19.31
N ILE A 74 3.57 0.06 19.42
CA ILE A 74 4.84 -0.60 19.73
C ILE A 74 5.51 0.13 20.90
N ASP A 75 5.61 -0.54 22.04
CA ASP A 75 6.15 0.04 23.27
C ASP A 75 7.63 0.43 23.12
N ASP A 76 8.44 -0.43 22.52
CA ASP A 76 9.86 -0.16 22.25
C ASP A 76 10.14 -0.25 20.74
N VAL A 77 10.06 0.89 20.09
CA VAL A 77 10.27 1.03 18.64
C VAL A 77 11.70 0.68 18.23
N GLU A 78 12.69 0.97 19.06
CA GLU A 78 14.10 0.68 18.74
C GLU A 78 14.39 -0.82 18.83
N ALA A 79 13.92 -1.49 19.89
CA ALA A 79 14.01 -2.93 20.00
C ALA A 79 13.27 -3.64 18.85
N PHE A 80 12.07 -3.18 18.53
CA PHE A 80 11.31 -3.71 17.39
C PHE A 80 12.05 -3.52 16.06
N ALA A 81 12.59 -2.34 15.80
CA ALA A 81 13.35 -2.06 14.59
C ALA A 81 14.52 -3.04 14.40
N LYS A 82 15.22 -3.41 15.49
CA LYS A 82 16.33 -4.38 15.45
C LYS A 82 15.86 -5.80 15.06
N THR A 83 14.59 -6.15 15.21
CA THR A 83 14.04 -7.45 14.77
C THR A 83 13.79 -7.50 13.27
N LEU A 84 13.58 -6.36 12.61
CA LEU A 84 13.29 -6.28 11.19
C LEU A 84 14.52 -6.65 10.34
N PRO A 85 14.32 -7.20 9.13
CA PRO A 85 15.45 -7.52 8.24
C PRO A 85 16.35 -6.31 7.94
N MET A 86 15.78 -5.15 7.65
CA MET A 86 16.53 -3.91 7.38
C MET A 86 17.00 -3.18 8.65
N LYS A 87 16.73 -3.71 9.86
CA LYS A 87 17.11 -3.14 11.16
C LYS A 87 16.58 -1.71 11.38
N ARG A 88 15.56 -1.33 10.68
CA ARG A 88 14.89 -0.02 10.78
C ARG A 88 13.44 -0.10 10.31
N LEU A 89 12.65 0.85 10.73
CA LEU A 89 11.35 1.14 10.11
C LEU A 89 11.53 1.84 8.76
N GLY A 90 10.59 1.65 7.85
CA GLY A 90 10.50 2.48 6.66
C GLY A 90 10.13 3.93 7.01
N LYS A 91 10.46 4.86 6.15
CA LYS A 91 10.09 6.27 6.31
C LYS A 91 8.87 6.59 5.42
N PRO A 92 7.90 7.38 5.89
CA PRO A 92 6.79 7.85 5.04
C PRO A 92 7.28 8.50 3.75
N GLN A 93 8.40 9.23 3.81
CA GLN A 93 9.01 9.89 2.67
C GLN A 93 9.42 8.89 1.57
N GLU A 94 9.93 7.71 1.93
CA GLU A 94 10.32 6.68 0.94
C GLU A 94 9.12 6.22 0.10
N ILE A 95 7.91 6.16 0.70
CA ILE A 95 6.67 5.87 -0.05
C ILE A 95 6.30 7.05 -0.95
N GLY A 96 6.43 8.28 -0.45
CA GLY A 96 6.16 9.50 -1.22
C GLY A 96 7.07 9.60 -2.44
N ASP A 97 8.37 9.39 -2.27
CA ASP A 97 9.36 9.43 -3.35
C ASP A 97 9.10 8.34 -4.39
N PHE A 98 8.70 7.15 -3.95
CA PHE A 98 8.32 6.07 -4.85
C PHE A 98 7.06 6.42 -5.68
N VAL A 99 6.03 6.97 -5.05
CA VAL A 99 4.81 7.44 -5.74
C VAL A 99 5.15 8.53 -6.75
N MET A 100 5.95 9.52 -6.36
CA MET A 100 6.37 10.60 -7.25
C MET A 100 7.16 10.07 -8.44
N SER A 101 8.09 9.13 -8.24
CA SER A 101 8.84 8.51 -9.32
C SER A 101 7.94 7.81 -10.35
N ILE A 102 6.88 7.12 -9.92
CA ILE A 102 5.90 6.50 -10.81
C ILE A 102 5.18 7.55 -11.66
N VAL A 103 4.79 8.66 -11.05
CA VAL A 103 4.07 9.75 -11.73
C VAL A 103 4.99 10.50 -12.70
N GLU A 104 6.19 10.89 -12.25
CA GLU A 104 7.15 11.64 -13.05
C GLU A 104 7.65 10.90 -14.29
N HIS A 105 7.79 9.56 -14.19
CA HIS A 105 8.22 8.73 -15.31
C HIS A 105 7.05 8.12 -16.09
N ASP A 106 5.82 8.54 -15.82
CA ASP A 106 4.57 8.08 -16.47
C ASP A 106 4.42 6.55 -16.53
N ILE A 107 4.75 5.86 -15.41
CA ILE A 107 4.71 4.41 -15.32
C ILE A 107 3.26 3.93 -15.10
N LYS A 108 2.51 3.72 -16.17
CA LYS A 108 1.08 3.34 -16.10
C LYS A 108 0.82 1.84 -16.11
N TYR A 109 1.72 1.03 -16.66
CA TYR A 109 1.48 -0.40 -16.84
C TYR A 109 1.48 -1.21 -15.54
N LEU A 110 1.79 -0.58 -14.40
CA LEU A 110 1.63 -1.14 -13.05
C LEU A 110 0.18 -1.19 -12.57
N SER A 111 -0.80 -0.75 -13.35
CA SER A 111 -2.20 -0.70 -12.94
C SER A 111 -2.72 -2.07 -12.48
N GLY A 112 -3.39 -2.08 -11.33
CA GLY A 112 -3.90 -3.29 -10.69
C GLY A 112 -2.85 -4.09 -9.92
N ALA A 113 -1.60 -3.62 -9.84
CA ALA A 113 -0.56 -4.24 -9.03
C ALA A 113 -0.75 -4.00 -7.53
N VAL A 114 -0.26 -4.94 -6.74
CA VAL A 114 -0.04 -4.78 -5.30
C VAL A 114 1.46 -4.87 -5.06
N ILE A 115 2.04 -3.78 -4.59
CA ILE A 115 3.48 -3.64 -4.39
C ILE A 115 3.78 -3.68 -2.90
N ASN A 116 4.55 -4.68 -2.47
CA ASN A 116 5.04 -4.72 -1.10
C ASN A 116 6.12 -3.65 -0.90
N PHE A 117 5.96 -2.87 0.15
CA PHE A 117 6.89 -1.81 0.53
C PHE A 117 7.27 -2.00 2.00
N ASP A 118 7.96 -3.08 2.32
CA ASP A 118 8.07 -3.60 3.69
C ASP A 118 9.49 -3.96 4.16
N GLY A 119 10.51 -3.66 3.38
CA GLY A 119 11.90 -3.92 3.75
C GLY A 119 12.18 -5.42 3.94
N ALA A 120 11.57 -6.28 3.14
CA ALA A 120 11.67 -7.73 3.21
C ALA A 120 11.12 -8.34 4.53
N ASN A 121 10.17 -7.66 5.17
CA ASN A 121 9.63 -8.10 6.45
C ASN A 121 8.63 -9.26 6.31
N SER A 122 7.88 -9.32 5.23
CA SER A 122 6.89 -10.38 5.00
C SER A 122 7.53 -11.68 4.49
N ASN A 123 6.87 -12.81 4.78
CA ASN A 123 7.37 -14.14 4.42
C ASN A 123 6.74 -14.71 3.14
N PHE A 124 5.72 -14.06 2.60
CA PHE A 124 5.05 -14.52 1.38
C PHE A 124 5.82 -14.09 0.12
N VAL A 125 5.67 -14.86 -0.95
CA VAL A 125 6.27 -14.60 -2.27
C VAL A 125 5.28 -13.89 -3.21
N PHE A 126 3.95 -14.18 -3.07
CA PHE A 126 2.89 -13.68 -3.95
C PHE A 126 1.80 -12.94 -3.20
#